data_d225dbe488e3c8fd3947390322f25bf4
#
_entry.id   d225dbe488e3c8fd3947390322f25bf4
#
_cell.length_a   1.000
_cell.length_b   1.000
_cell.length_c   1.000
_cell.angle_alpha   90.00
_cell.angle_beta   90.00
_cell.angle_gamma   90.00
#
_symmetry.space_group_name_H-M   'P 1'
#
loop_
_entity.id
_entity.type
_entity.pdbx_description
1 polymer ?
#
loop_
_entity_poly.entity_id
_entity_poly.type
_entity_poly.pdbx_seq_one_letter_code
_entity_poly.pdbx_strand_id
1 'polypeptide(L)'
;MRIASLLIVAGVLLLGGPARAADPGAGPMVIRIGYLTRAEEPRIPQTFLEPVSEDEGVQGARLAIADNNTTGRFLNQRFELVEAVVPEDGRVEDAVRDLAGQGVRLLVADLREDALLAAAAAPEARDMLVFNTRAPDDDLRNERCRTNLLHVTPSRRMLADALSQYLVSRKWMNWLLVVGRTPEDAAYADAIRAAAKRYRAKIVEEKRWAFEDANRRVDTGHVTVQSEILTFTQAPEHDVLVVADEADGFGEYLLYQTWLPRPVVGTHGLVPTAWSRVNEQWGATQLHSRFERQAGRWMRPRDYTAWMAVRAVGEAATRTKSADPAALAAFVRGPDFTLPAFKGQGLSFRDWDGQLRQPVLLAGPRVLVSVSPQAGFLHQYSELDTLGDDRPESRCKRSQ
;
A
#
# COMPACT_ATOMS: atom_id res chain seq x y z
N MET A 1 47.67 -43.13 54.00
CA MET A 1 46.23 -43.05 54.31
C MET A 1 45.57 -42.39 53.08
N ARG A 2 44.90 -43.20 52.25
CA ARG A 2 44.19 -42.72 51.04
C ARG A 2 42.72 -42.61 51.35
N ILE A 3 42.16 -41.41 51.19
CA ILE A 3 40.70 -41.15 51.33
C ILE A 3 40.14 -41.09 49.94
N ALA A 4 39.26 -42.03 49.60
CA ALA A 4 38.52 -42.07 48.35
C ALA A 4 37.22 -41.24 48.49
N SER A 5 37.06 -40.22 47.63
CA SER A 5 35.80 -39.44 47.52
C SER A 5 34.89 -40.08 46.50
N LEU A 6 33.71 -40.50 46.89
CA LEU A 6 32.64 -41.02 46.06
C LEU A 6 31.84 -39.81 45.48
N LEU A 7 31.82 -39.67 44.17
CA LEU A 7 30.97 -38.76 43.45
C LEU A 7 29.65 -39.46 43.06
N ILE A 8 28.55 -39.02 43.66
CA ILE A 8 27.20 -39.46 43.31
C ILE A 8 26.73 -38.57 42.15
N VAL A 9 26.58 -39.12 40.95
CA VAL A 9 25.95 -38.47 39.81
C VAL A 9 24.46 -38.75 39.85
N ALA A 10 23.67 -37.73 40.21
CA ALA A 10 22.21 -37.81 40.11
C ALA A 10 21.78 -37.54 38.64
N GLY A 11 21.34 -38.61 37.98
CA GLY A 11 20.73 -38.51 36.63
C GLY A 11 19.34 -37.93 36.71
N VAL A 12 19.16 -36.73 36.13
CA VAL A 12 17.84 -36.14 35.89
C VAL A 12 17.26 -36.75 34.64
N LEU A 13 16.31 -37.66 34.78
CA LEU A 13 15.48 -38.18 33.70
C LEU A 13 14.47 -37.05 33.27
N LEU A 14 14.78 -36.34 32.18
CA LEU A 14 13.83 -35.48 31.49
C LEU A 14 12.81 -36.40 30.79
N LEU A 15 11.62 -36.52 31.35
CA LEU A 15 10.46 -37.09 30.71
C LEU A 15 10.03 -36.12 29.56
N GLY A 16 10.61 -36.31 28.39
CA GLY A 16 10.10 -35.71 27.16
C GLY A 16 8.73 -36.33 26.86
N GLY A 17 7.67 -35.55 27.01
CA GLY A 17 6.34 -35.94 26.55
C GLY A 17 6.39 -36.21 25.03
N PRO A 18 5.60 -37.17 24.51
CA PRO A 18 5.62 -37.49 23.09
C PRO A 18 5.18 -36.23 22.31
N ALA A 19 6.06 -35.71 21.45
CA ALA A 19 5.67 -34.77 20.42
C ALA A 19 4.58 -35.47 19.59
N ARG A 20 3.36 -34.94 19.63
CA ARG A 20 2.22 -35.46 18.88
C ARG A 20 2.57 -35.32 17.41
N ALA A 21 2.99 -36.38 16.78
CA ALA A 21 3.17 -36.46 15.33
C ALA A 21 1.83 -36.10 14.69
N ALA A 22 1.86 -35.20 13.70
CA ALA A 22 0.68 -34.85 12.90
C ALA A 22 0.11 -36.16 12.31
N ASP A 23 -1.20 -36.30 12.39
CA ASP A 23 -1.94 -37.43 11.86
C ASP A 23 -1.68 -37.55 10.33
N PRO A 24 -1.04 -38.61 9.81
CA PRO A 24 -0.70 -38.69 8.39
C PRO A 24 -1.91 -38.83 7.46
N GLY A 25 -3.16 -38.86 8.00
CA GLY A 25 -4.40 -38.95 7.25
C GLY A 25 -5.17 -37.64 7.10
N ALA A 26 -4.78 -36.55 7.78
CA ALA A 26 -5.44 -35.27 7.62
C ALA A 26 -4.93 -34.57 6.36
N GLY A 27 -5.82 -34.28 5.40
CA GLY A 27 -5.51 -33.46 4.23
C GLY A 27 -4.96 -32.07 4.62
N PRO A 28 -4.44 -31.31 3.66
CA PRO A 28 -3.88 -29.99 3.97
C PRO A 28 -4.93 -29.04 4.55
N MET A 29 -4.52 -28.24 5.51
CA MET A 29 -5.32 -27.11 6.03
C MET A 29 -5.50 -26.08 4.92
N VAL A 30 -6.73 -25.92 4.42
CA VAL A 30 -7.05 -25.00 3.33
C VAL A 30 -7.36 -23.61 3.90
N ILE A 31 -6.64 -22.60 3.42
CA ILE A 31 -6.81 -21.19 3.77
C ILE A 31 -7.31 -20.47 2.52
N ARG A 32 -8.60 -20.08 2.53
CA ARG A 32 -9.21 -19.35 1.42
C ARG A 32 -9.11 -17.86 1.64
N ILE A 33 -8.58 -17.16 0.63
CA ILE A 33 -8.44 -15.70 0.61
C ILE A 33 -9.28 -15.20 -0.56
N GLY A 34 -10.23 -14.31 -0.28
CA GLY A 34 -11.01 -13.64 -1.31
C GLY A 34 -10.22 -12.48 -1.91
N TYR A 35 -10.34 -12.30 -3.21
CA TYR A 35 -9.90 -11.08 -3.90
C TYR A 35 -11.12 -10.46 -4.56
N LEU A 36 -11.47 -9.23 -4.15
CA LEU A 36 -12.65 -8.51 -4.61
C LEU A 36 -12.25 -7.23 -5.32
N THR A 37 -12.66 -7.09 -6.56
CA THR A 37 -12.48 -5.87 -7.35
C THR A 37 -13.76 -5.51 -8.10
N ARG A 38 -13.85 -4.29 -8.60
CA ARG A 38 -14.93 -3.82 -9.47
C ARG A 38 -14.38 -3.53 -10.85
N ALA A 39 -15.10 -3.93 -11.89
CA ALA A 39 -14.82 -3.52 -13.25
C ALA A 39 -14.94 -1.99 -13.37
N GLU A 40 -14.02 -1.38 -14.05
CA GLU A 40 -13.99 0.06 -14.34
C GLU A 40 -13.85 0.26 -15.84
N GLU A 41 -14.35 1.39 -16.33
CA GLU A 41 -14.06 1.80 -17.70
C GLU A 41 -12.55 1.87 -17.94
N PRO A 42 -12.05 1.32 -19.03
CA PRO A 42 -10.62 1.39 -19.36
C PRO A 42 -10.16 2.84 -19.44
N ARG A 43 -9.16 3.19 -18.66
CA ARG A 43 -8.53 4.51 -18.77
C ARG A 43 -7.85 4.64 -20.14
N ILE A 44 -7.93 5.83 -20.69
CA ILE A 44 -7.17 6.16 -21.88
C ILE A 44 -5.73 6.47 -21.43
N PRO A 45 -4.71 5.70 -21.85
CA PRO A 45 -3.34 5.96 -21.45
C PRO A 45 -2.85 7.28 -22.02
N GLN A 46 -2.09 8.04 -21.25
CA GLN A 46 -1.45 9.28 -21.74
C GLN A 46 -0.37 8.98 -22.79
N THR A 47 0.27 7.85 -22.67
CA THR A 47 1.34 7.40 -23.57
C THR A 47 1.17 5.92 -23.89
N PHE A 48 1.59 5.54 -25.10
CA PHE A 48 1.65 4.12 -25.49
C PHE A 48 2.82 3.35 -24.82
N LEU A 49 3.71 4.05 -24.12
CA LEU A 49 4.83 3.42 -23.43
C LEU A 49 4.41 2.69 -22.14
N GLU A 50 3.31 3.11 -21.53
CA GLU A 50 2.76 2.47 -20.34
C GLU A 50 1.29 2.08 -20.56
N PRO A 51 1.05 0.90 -21.16
CA PRO A 51 -0.30 0.43 -21.42
C PRO A 51 -1.06 0.24 -20.10
N VAL A 52 -2.35 0.54 -20.13
CA VAL A 52 -3.25 0.24 -19.01
C VAL A 52 -3.34 -1.27 -18.83
N SER A 53 -3.15 -1.73 -17.60
CA SER A 53 -3.25 -3.16 -17.27
C SER A 53 -4.61 -3.42 -16.64
N GLU A 54 -5.39 -4.32 -17.23
CA GLU A 54 -6.70 -4.73 -16.71
C GLU A 54 -6.60 -5.68 -15.51
N ASP A 55 -5.43 -6.32 -15.34
CA ASP A 55 -5.15 -7.31 -14.31
C ASP A 55 -4.29 -6.76 -13.15
N GLU A 56 -4.23 -5.45 -13.01
CA GLU A 56 -3.50 -4.81 -11.90
C GLU A 56 -4.15 -5.17 -10.56
N GLY A 57 -3.32 -5.48 -9.58
CA GLY A 57 -3.73 -5.94 -8.26
C GLY A 57 -3.88 -7.46 -8.17
N VAL A 58 -4.72 -8.09 -9.00
CA VAL A 58 -4.95 -9.54 -8.95
C VAL A 58 -3.67 -10.35 -9.23
N GLN A 59 -2.79 -9.88 -10.11
CA GLN A 59 -1.52 -10.55 -10.37
C GLN A 59 -0.60 -10.55 -9.13
N GLY A 60 -0.65 -9.48 -8.33
CA GLY A 60 0.06 -9.44 -7.05
C GLY A 60 -0.49 -10.46 -6.05
N ALA A 61 -1.81 -10.57 -5.94
CA ALA A 61 -2.45 -11.58 -5.09
C ALA A 61 -2.10 -13.01 -5.53
N ARG A 62 -2.16 -13.31 -6.83
CA ARG A 62 -1.79 -14.63 -7.40
C ARG A 62 -0.34 -15.00 -7.11
N LEU A 63 0.59 -14.04 -7.26
CA LEU A 63 1.99 -14.27 -6.93
C LEU A 63 2.17 -14.59 -5.44
N ALA A 64 1.48 -13.87 -4.56
CA ALA A 64 1.57 -14.12 -3.13
C ALA A 64 0.98 -15.47 -2.70
N ILE A 65 -0.08 -15.95 -3.37
CA ILE A 65 -0.59 -17.32 -3.19
C ILE A 65 0.47 -18.36 -3.56
N ALA A 66 1.16 -18.16 -4.68
CA ALA A 66 2.25 -19.05 -5.09
C ALA A 66 3.38 -19.04 -4.06
N ASP A 67 3.75 -17.85 -3.56
CA ASP A 67 4.77 -17.69 -2.51
C ASP A 67 4.36 -18.38 -1.19
N ASN A 68 3.11 -18.18 -0.76
CA ASN A 68 2.57 -18.82 0.45
C ASN A 68 2.56 -20.35 0.32
N ASN A 69 2.15 -20.87 -0.83
CA ASN A 69 2.12 -22.31 -1.08
C ASN A 69 3.54 -22.94 -1.11
N THR A 70 4.57 -22.16 -1.45
CA THR A 70 5.97 -22.64 -1.40
C THR A 70 6.36 -23.02 0.03
N THR A 71 5.98 -22.22 1.04
CA THR A 71 6.21 -22.52 2.45
C THR A 71 5.14 -23.46 3.01
N GLY A 72 3.89 -23.25 2.62
CA GLY A 72 2.72 -23.98 3.13
C GLY A 72 2.81 -25.49 2.95
N ARG A 73 3.38 -25.97 1.84
CA ARG A 73 3.58 -27.40 1.60
C ARG A 73 4.38 -28.13 2.70
N PHE A 74 5.29 -27.41 3.38
CA PHE A 74 6.07 -27.98 4.49
C PHE A 74 5.32 -27.94 5.83
N LEU A 75 4.24 -27.13 5.90
CA LEU A 75 3.40 -26.93 7.08
C LEU A 75 2.02 -27.60 6.94
N ASN A 76 1.83 -28.43 5.91
CA ASN A 76 0.54 -28.99 5.55
C ASN A 76 -0.56 -27.93 5.38
N GLN A 77 -0.20 -26.76 4.78
CA GLN A 77 -1.09 -25.64 4.51
C GLN A 77 -1.21 -25.44 3.00
N ARG A 78 -2.43 -25.14 2.54
CA ARG A 78 -2.74 -24.82 1.14
C ARG A 78 -3.52 -23.52 1.09
N PHE A 79 -3.01 -22.57 0.31
CA PHE A 79 -3.64 -21.27 0.09
C PHE A 79 -4.37 -21.26 -1.24
N GLU A 80 -5.63 -20.81 -1.22
CA GLU A 80 -6.49 -20.70 -2.40
C GLU A 80 -6.97 -19.26 -2.54
N LEU A 81 -6.91 -18.71 -3.76
CA LEU A 81 -7.48 -17.41 -4.10
C LEU A 81 -8.87 -17.62 -4.70
N VAL A 82 -9.86 -16.94 -4.13
CA VAL A 82 -11.23 -16.89 -4.65
C VAL A 82 -11.46 -15.49 -5.20
N GLU A 83 -11.43 -15.38 -6.52
CA GLU A 83 -11.52 -14.11 -7.21
C GLU A 83 -12.98 -13.74 -7.49
N ALA A 84 -13.36 -12.49 -7.23
CA ALA A 84 -14.65 -11.92 -7.55
C ALA A 84 -14.48 -10.55 -8.21
N VAL A 85 -15.05 -10.40 -9.40
CA VAL A 85 -15.11 -9.14 -10.14
C VAL A 85 -16.56 -8.68 -10.19
N VAL A 86 -16.85 -7.56 -9.53
CA VAL A 86 -18.19 -6.95 -9.55
C VAL A 86 -18.31 -6.14 -10.84
N PRO A 87 -19.37 -6.30 -11.63
CA PRO A 87 -19.68 -5.40 -12.72
C PRO A 87 -19.74 -3.93 -12.27
N GLU A 88 -19.57 -2.98 -13.18
CA GLU A 88 -19.56 -1.56 -12.87
C GLU A 88 -20.83 -1.10 -12.12
N ASP A 89 -22.00 -1.58 -12.58
CA ASP A 89 -23.34 -1.35 -12.00
C ASP A 89 -23.72 -2.35 -10.90
N GLY A 90 -22.86 -3.34 -10.61
CA GLY A 90 -23.08 -4.41 -9.65
C GLY A 90 -22.91 -3.95 -8.19
N ARG A 91 -23.51 -4.70 -7.27
CA ARG A 91 -23.40 -4.44 -5.84
C ARG A 91 -22.27 -5.26 -5.22
N VAL A 92 -21.35 -4.59 -4.56
CA VAL A 92 -20.21 -5.26 -3.90
C VAL A 92 -20.65 -6.14 -2.73
N GLU A 93 -21.76 -5.80 -2.05
CA GLU A 93 -22.31 -6.55 -0.92
C GLU A 93 -22.76 -7.96 -1.36
N ASP A 94 -23.29 -8.11 -2.57
CA ASP A 94 -23.69 -9.41 -3.11
C ASP A 94 -22.47 -10.30 -3.35
N ALA A 95 -21.39 -9.74 -3.90
CA ALA A 95 -20.12 -10.45 -4.05
C ALA A 95 -19.49 -10.85 -2.70
N VAL A 96 -19.59 -10.00 -1.67
CA VAL A 96 -19.16 -10.33 -0.31
C VAL A 96 -19.97 -11.51 0.25
N ARG A 97 -21.28 -11.53 0.03
CA ARG A 97 -22.16 -12.66 0.43
C ARG A 97 -21.74 -13.96 -0.25
N ASP A 98 -21.51 -13.89 -1.56
CA ASP A 98 -21.11 -15.07 -2.36
C ASP A 98 -19.75 -15.63 -1.91
N LEU A 99 -18.78 -14.73 -1.64
CA LEU A 99 -17.47 -15.10 -1.08
C LEU A 99 -17.62 -15.72 0.32
N ALA A 100 -18.47 -15.16 1.16
CA ALA A 100 -18.77 -15.70 2.49
C ALA A 100 -19.36 -17.10 2.42
N GLY A 101 -20.28 -17.36 1.46
CA GLY A 101 -20.85 -18.65 1.16
C GLY A 101 -19.83 -19.70 0.72
N GLN A 102 -18.73 -19.27 0.09
CA GLN A 102 -17.59 -20.11 -0.28
C GLN A 102 -16.57 -20.31 0.86
N GLY A 103 -16.87 -19.83 2.07
CA GLY A 103 -16.03 -19.98 3.24
C GLY A 103 -14.89 -18.96 3.35
N VAL A 104 -14.91 -17.88 2.55
CA VAL A 104 -13.93 -16.78 2.66
C VAL A 104 -14.23 -15.97 3.93
N ARG A 105 -13.15 -15.71 4.71
CA ARG A 105 -13.19 -14.85 5.90
C ARG A 105 -12.02 -13.85 5.92
N LEU A 106 -11.10 -13.97 4.97
CA LEU A 106 -9.95 -13.10 4.77
C LEU A 106 -10.09 -12.51 3.37
N LEU A 107 -10.35 -11.20 3.27
CA LEU A 107 -10.74 -10.55 2.04
C LEU A 107 -9.71 -9.47 1.65
N VAL A 108 -9.14 -9.59 0.47
CA VAL A 108 -8.35 -8.54 -0.18
C VAL A 108 -9.30 -7.70 -1.04
N ALA A 109 -9.53 -6.45 -0.65
CA ALA A 109 -10.43 -5.53 -1.32
C ALA A 109 -9.64 -4.51 -2.14
N ASP A 110 -9.61 -4.72 -3.44
CA ASP A 110 -9.06 -3.80 -4.43
C ASP A 110 -10.18 -2.91 -4.98
N LEU A 111 -10.69 -2.05 -4.11
CA LEU A 111 -11.87 -1.23 -4.32
C LEU A 111 -11.58 0.24 -4.02
N ARG A 112 -12.26 1.16 -4.72
CA ARG A 112 -12.33 2.57 -4.35
C ARG A 112 -13.12 2.76 -3.05
N GLU A 113 -13.02 3.92 -2.46
CA GLU A 113 -13.51 4.26 -1.13
C GLU A 113 -14.94 3.79 -0.86
N ASP A 114 -15.91 4.24 -1.65
CA ASP A 114 -17.34 3.95 -1.39
C ASP A 114 -17.66 2.45 -1.51
N ALA A 115 -17.12 1.79 -2.53
CA ALA A 115 -17.26 0.36 -2.71
C ALA A 115 -16.58 -0.44 -1.59
N LEU A 116 -15.41 0.02 -1.11
CA LEU A 116 -14.72 -0.58 0.02
C LEU A 116 -15.54 -0.49 1.31
N LEU A 117 -16.12 0.68 1.58
CA LEU A 117 -16.97 0.87 2.76
C LEU A 117 -18.25 0.04 2.69
N ALA A 118 -18.87 -0.05 1.51
CA ALA A 118 -20.05 -0.91 1.29
C ALA A 118 -19.68 -2.39 1.52
N ALA A 119 -18.55 -2.85 0.98
CA ALA A 119 -18.05 -4.21 1.20
C ALA A 119 -17.76 -4.50 2.68
N ALA A 120 -17.07 -3.58 3.37
CA ALA A 120 -16.72 -3.74 4.78
C ALA A 120 -17.93 -3.64 5.74
N ALA A 121 -19.02 -2.97 5.30
CA ALA A 121 -20.25 -2.82 6.05
C ALA A 121 -21.27 -3.96 5.80
N ALA A 122 -21.04 -4.82 4.80
CA ALA A 122 -21.92 -5.95 4.51
C ALA A 122 -22.09 -6.84 5.76
N PRO A 123 -23.30 -7.39 6.01
CA PRO A 123 -23.54 -8.22 7.19
C PRO A 123 -22.56 -9.38 7.33
N GLU A 124 -22.21 -10.01 6.21
CA GLU A 124 -21.29 -11.13 6.13
C GLU A 124 -19.82 -10.73 6.38
N ALA A 125 -19.50 -9.46 6.19
CA ALA A 125 -18.16 -8.93 6.45
C ALA A 125 -17.85 -8.73 7.95
N ARG A 126 -18.81 -8.87 8.85
CA ARG A 126 -18.58 -8.73 10.31
C ARG A 126 -17.51 -9.66 10.83
N ASP A 127 -17.52 -10.90 10.33
CA ASP A 127 -16.59 -11.96 10.74
C ASP A 127 -15.42 -12.09 9.74
N MET A 128 -15.23 -11.12 8.85
CA MET A 128 -14.11 -11.07 7.92
C MET A 128 -13.05 -10.07 8.37
N LEU A 129 -11.80 -10.40 8.10
CA LEU A 129 -10.72 -9.42 8.05
C LEU A 129 -10.57 -8.92 6.61
N VAL A 130 -10.80 -7.63 6.41
CA VAL A 130 -10.75 -6.98 5.09
C VAL A 130 -9.44 -6.18 4.97
N PHE A 131 -8.70 -6.40 3.90
CA PHE A 131 -7.47 -5.67 3.58
C PHE A 131 -7.74 -4.69 2.45
N ASN A 132 -7.68 -3.40 2.74
CA ASN A 132 -7.71 -2.34 1.73
C ASN A 132 -6.37 -2.25 1.00
N THR A 133 -6.37 -2.51 -0.29
CA THR A 133 -5.16 -2.48 -1.13
C THR A 133 -5.14 -1.34 -2.14
N ARG A 134 -6.22 -0.52 -2.19
CA ARG A 134 -6.37 0.52 -3.22
C ARG A 134 -6.75 1.90 -2.70
N ALA A 135 -7.75 2.03 -1.83
CA ALA A 135 -8.29 3.33 -1.41
C ALA A 135 -7.30 4.08 -0.48
N PRO A 136 -6.69 5.21 -0.94
CA PRO A 136 -5.72 5.98 -0.16
C PRO A 136 -6.38 7.02 0.75
N ASP A 137 -7.71 7.06 0.83
CA ASP A 137 -8.52 8.10 1.45
C ASP A 137 -8.26 8.17 2.96
N ASP A 138 -7.93 9.37 3.45
CA ASP A 138 -7.47 9.57 4.84
C ASP A 138 -8.59 9.42 5.86
N ASP A 139 -9.84 9.69 5.50
CA ASP A 139 -11.01 9.54 6.37
C ASP A 139 -11.34 8.08 6.70
N LEU A 140 -10.95 7.13 5.83
CA LEU A 140 -11.00 5.68 6.12
C LEU A 140 -10.13 5.28 7.32
N ARG A 141 -9.11 6.08 7.66
CA ARG A 141 -8.22 5.91 8.82
C ARG A 141 -8.67 6.78 9.99
N ASN A 142 -9.70 7.59 9.80
CA ASN A 142 -10.23 8.56 10.74
C ASN A 142 -11.72 8.34 10.98
N GLU A 143 -12.58 9.26 10.54
CA GLU A 143 -14.01 9.29 10.87
C GLU A 143 -14.80 8.10 10.33
N ARG A 144 -14.38 7.55 9.19
CA ARG A 144 -15.04 6.43 8.51
C ARG A 144 -14.33 5.09 8.73
N CYS A 145 -13.44 5.01 9.73
CA CYS A 145 -12.71 3.78 10.04
C CYS A 145 -13.64 2.63 10.45
N ARG A 146 -13.21 1.39 10.18
CA ARG A 146 -13.92 0.16 10.51
C ARG A 146 -13.03 -0.79 11.27
N THR A 147 -13.59 -1.52 12.24
CA THR A 147 -12.84 -2.48 13.07
C THR A 147 -12.34 -3.69 12.28
N ASN A 148 -13.08 -4.11 11.26
CA ASN A 148 -12.73 -5.24 10.40
C ASN A 148 -11.82 -4.86 9.21
N LEU A 149 -11.42 -3.59 9.09
CA LEU A 149 -10.64 -3.09 7.95
C LEU A 149 -9.19 -2.80 8.35
N LEU A 150 -8.25 -3.33 7.60
CA LEU A 150 -6.82 -3.00 7.65
C LEU A 150 -6.39 -2.37 6.33
N HIS A 151 -5.54 -1.35 6.39
CA HIS A 151 -5.11 -0.59 5.23
C HIS A 151 -3.68 -0.96 4.86
N VAL A 152 -3.50 -1.63 3.73
CA VAL A 152 -2.19 -2.02 3.20
C VAL A 152 -1.62 -0.93 2.30
N THR A 153 -2.47 -0.27 1.51
CA THR A 153 -2.06 0.90 0.73
C THR A 153 -1.77 2.09 1.64
N PRO A 154 -0.71 2.88 1.38
CA PRO A 154 -0.48 4.15 2.08
C PRO A 154 -1.64 5.11 1.89
N SER A 155 -1.93 5.92 2.91
CA SER A 155 -2.87 7.04 2.76
C SER A 155 -2.22 8.21 2.00
N ARG A 156 -3.05 9.14 1.49
CA ARG A 156 -2.55 10.38 0.86
C ARG A 156 -1.68 11.17 1.82
N ARG A 157 -2.05 11.24 3.10
CA ARG A 157 -1.22 11.90 4.13
C ARG A 157 0.14 11.22 4.30
N MET A 158 0.21 9.90 4.30
CA MET A 158 1.49 9.19 4.35
C MET A 158 2.38 9.53 3.16
N LEU A 159 1.81 9.59 1.95
CA LEU A 159 2.54 9.92 0.74
C LEU A 159 3.02 11.38 0.75
N ALA A 160 2.14 12.31 1.14
CA ALA A 160 2.46 13.72 1.27
C ALA A 160 3.52 13.99 2.35
N ASP A 161 3.43 13.33 3.51
CA ASP A 161 4.41 13.45 4.58
C ASP A 161 5.77 12.91 4.15
N ALA A 162 5.80 11.76 3.48
CA ALA A 162 7.03 11.14 2.99
C ALA A 162 7.77 12.03 2.00
N LEU A 163 7.04 12.64 1.07
CA LEU A 163 7.60 13.61 0.12
C LEU A 163 8.07 14.87 0.86
N SER A 164 7.24 15.41 1.75
CA SER A 164 7.53 16.65 2.47
C SER A 164 8.76 16.54 3.36
N GLN A 165 8.94 15.42 4.08
CA GLN A 165 10.16 15.17 4.86
C GLN A 165 11.41 15.27 3.98
N TYR A 166 11.38 14.69 2.78
CA TYR A 166 12.48 14.77 1.85
C TYR A 166 12.73 16.21 1.39
N LEU A 167 11.68 16.92 0.97
CA LEU A 167 11.80 18.30 0.48
C LEU A 167 12.41 19.23 1.54
N VAL A 168 11.90 19.18 2.77
CA VAL A 168 12.41 20.05 3.86
C VAL A 168 13.82 19.65 4.30
N SER A 169 14.19 18.35 4.24
CA SER A 169 15.57 17.92 4.48
C SER A 169 16.55 18.50 3.48
N ARG A 170 16.09 18.79 2.27
CA ARG A 170 16.84 19.49 1.21
C ARG A 170 16.77 21.00 1.32
N LYS A 171 16.02 21.54 2.31
CA LYS A 171 15.72 22.97 2.46
C LYS A 171 14.90 23.56 1.30
N TRP A 172 14.16 22.75 0.61
CA TRP A 172 13.20 23.15 -0.42
C TRP A 172 11.87 23.48 0.27
N MET A 173 11.74 24.72 0.73
CA MET A 173 10.70 25.17 1.63
C MET A 173 9.56 25.92 0.93
N ASN A 174 9.78 26.38 -0.32
CA ASN A 174 8.82 27.16 -1.07
C ASN A 174 8.28 26.33 -2.24
N TRP A 175 6.98 26.10 -2.26
CA TRP A 175 6.35 25.20 -3.22
C TRP A 175 5.34 25.93 -4.10
N LEU A 176 5.39 25.72 -5.40
CA LEU A 176 4.29 26.01 -6.32
C LEU A 176 3.42 24.75 -6.41
N LEU A 177 2.14 24.84 -6.06
CA LEU A 177 1.20 23.72 -6.12
C LEU A 177 0.31 23.84 -7.36
N VAL A 178 0.27 22.79 -8.20
CA VAL A 178 -0.64 22.67 -9.33
C VAL A 178 -1.61 21.54 -9.07
N VAL A 179 -2.91 21.84 -9.10
CA VAL A 179 -3.99 20.93 -8.74
C VAL A 179 -4.86 20.63 -9.94
N GLY A 180 -5.15 19.36 -10.19
CA GLY A 180 -6.09 18.92 -11.22
C GLY A 180 -7.55 19.25 -10.89
N ARG A 181 -8.45 18.64 -11.65
CA ARG A 181 -9.89 18.98 -11.61
C ARG A 181 -10.74 17.98 -10.86
N THR A 182 -10.21 16.78 -10.61
CA THR A 182 -10.98 15.70 -9.98
C THR A 182 -11.04 15.85 -8.46
N PRO A 183 -12.01 15.21 -7.82
CA PRO A 183 -12.04 15.15 -6.35
C PRO A 183 -10.79 14.51 -5.75
N GLU A 184 -10.23 13.49 -6.42
CA GLU A 184 -9.01 12.80 -6.00
C GLU A 184 -7.81 13.73 -6.04
N ASP A 185 -7.68 14.56 -7.10
CA ASP A 185 -6.63 15.58 -7.20
C ASP A 185 -6.73 16.59 -6.06
N ALA A 186 -7.97 17.02 -5.75
CA ALA A 186 -8.22 17.93 -4.63
C ALA A 186 -7.86 17.28 -3.29
N ALA A 187 -8.18 16.00 -3.08
CA ALA A 187 -7.86 15.28 -1.85
C ALA A 187 -6.34 15.11 -1.67
N TYR A 188 -5.60 14.84 -2.75
CA TYR A 188 -4.13 14.80 -2.69
C TYR A 188 -3.54 16.19 -2.39
N ALA A 189 -4.09 17.25 -3.01
CA ALA A 189 -3.68 18.62 -2.72
C ALA A 189 -3.95 19.01 -1.25
N ASP A 190 -5.06 18.55 -0.65
CA ASP A 190 -5.35 18.74 0.77
C ASP A 190 -4.30 18.06 1.67
N ALA A 191 -3.88 16.85 1.33
CA ALA A 191 -2.80 16.17 2.02
C ALA A 191 -1.47 16.94 1.91
N ILE A 192 -1.14 17.48 0.73
CA ILE A 192 0.05 18.33 0.52
C ILE A 192 -0.02 19.62 1.35
N ARG A 193 -1.19 20.29 1.41
CA ARG A 193 -1.37 21.50 2.24
C ARG A 193 -1.19 21.18 3.73
N ALA A 194 -1.74 20.07 4.18
CA ALA A 194 -1.58 19.60 5.56
C ALA A 194 -0.11 19.29 5.89
N ALA A 195 0.60 18.62 5.00
CA ALA A 195 2.02 18.31 5.15
C ALA A 195 2.88 19.58 5.10
N ALA A 196 2.60 20.54 4.19
CA ALA A 196 3.28 21.83 4.17
C ALA A 196 3.18 22.55 5.52
N LYS A 197 1.98 22.58 6.11
CA LYS A 197 1.77 23.14 7.45
C LYS A 197 2.54 22.38 8.53
N ARG A 198 2.50 21.04 8.51
CA ARG A 198 3.16 20.17 9.49
C ARG A 198 4.68 20.38 9.49
N TYR A 199 5.28 20.45 8.32
CA TYR A 199 6.73 20.61 8.14
C TYR A 199 7.19 22.05 7.93
N ARG A 200 6.30 23.04 8.11
CA ARG A 200 6.58 24.49 8.01
C ARG A 200 7.10 24.92 6.64
N ALA A 201 6.73 24.22 5.59
CA ALA A 201 6.95 24.66 4.23
C ALA A 201 5.86 25.66 3.82
N LYS A 202 6.12 26.43 2.77
CA LYS A 202 5.22 27.49 2.28
C LYS A 202 4.77 27.13 0.85
N ILE A 203 3.48 27.03 0.64
CA ILE A 203 2.89 27.06 -0.70
C ILE A 203 2.84 28.54 -1.09
N VAL A 204 3.72 28.94 -2.02
CA VAL A 204 3.85 30.35 -2.46
C VAL A 204 2.73 30.77 -3.38
N GLU A 205 2.25 29.82 -4.20
CA GLU A 205 1.10 29.99 -5.07
C GLU A 205 0.45 28.62 -5.33
N GLU A 206 -0.85 28.63 -5.54
CA GLU A 206 -1.60 27.46 -5.96
C GLU A 206 -2.32 27.77 -7.26
N LYS A 207 -2.22 26.87 -8.24
CA LYS A 207 -2.89 26.98 -9.54
C LYS A 207 -3.75 25.75 -9.81
N ARG A 208 -4.91 25.97 -10.41
CA ARG A 208 -5.73 24.90 -10.93
C ARG A 208 -5.41 24.68 -12.41
N TRP A 209 -5.29 23.42 -12.80
CA TRP A 209 -5.10 23.06 -14.19
C TRP A 209 -6.23 23.59 -15.04
N ALA A 210 -5.89 24.45 -16.02
CA ALA A 210 -6.86 25.22 -16.78
C ALA A 210 -7.22 24.60 -18.13
N PHE A 211 -6.42 23.64 -18.62
CA PHE A 211 -6.58 23.10 -19.97
C PHE A 211 -7.52 21.90 -19.99
N GLU A 212 -8.33 21.78 -21.07
CA GLU A 212 -9.26 20.67 -21.22
C GLU A 212 -8.58 19.39 -21.71
N ASP A 213 -9.06 18.26 -21.22
CA ASP A 213 -8.49 16.93 -21.56
C ASP A 213 -8.77 16.51 -23.01
N ALA A 214 -9.85 17.05 -23.60
CA ALA A 214 -10.25 16.74 -24.98
C ALA A 214 -9.20 17.10 -26.06
N ASN A 215 -8.31 18.03 -25.75
CA ASN A 215 -7.30 18.52 -26.71
C ASN A 215 -6.02 17.67 -26.76
N ARG A 216 -5.91 16.63 -25.94
CA ARG A 216 -4.67 15.84 -25.81
C ARG A 216 -4.36 14.94 -27.02
N ARG A 217 -5.38 14.52 -27.75
CA ARG A 217 -5.24 13.54 -28.83
C ARG A 217 -5.20 14.14 -30.23
N VAL A 218 -5.45 15.43 -30.34
CA VAL A 218 -5.34 16.14 -31.60
C VAL A 218 -3.97 16.78 -31.64
N ASP A 219 -3.16 16.51 -32.66
CA ASP A 219 -1.80 17.06 -32.80
C ASP A 219 -1.75 18.59 -32.54
N THR A 220 -2.76 19.32 -32.96
CA THR A 220 -2.89 20.76 -32.72
C THR A 220 -3.14 21.09 -31.25
N GLY A 221 -3.96 20.31 -30.53
CA GLY A 221 -4.23 20.55 -29.10
C GLY A 221 -3.03 20.29 -28.21
N HIS A 222 -2.24 19.27 -28.53
CA HIS A 222 -1.02 18.95 -27.81
C HIS A 222 0.02 20.09 -27.91
N VAL A 223 0.23 20.62 -29.08
CA VAL A 223 1.13 21.76 -29.32
C VAL A 223 0.66 23.00 -28.54
N THR A 224 -0.64 23.27 -28.48
CA THR A 224 -1.21 24.41 -27.75
C THR A 224 -0.94 24.31 -26.26
N VAL A 225 -1.21 23.14 -25.64
CA VAL A 225 -0.95 22.93 -24.20
C VAL A 225 0.54 23.14 -23.90
N GLN A 226 1.44 22.56 -24.69
CA GLN A 226 2.89 22.70 -24.49
C GLN A 226 3.36 24.16 -24.59
N SER A 227 2.79 24.96 -25.49
CA SER A 227 3.19 26.37 -25.63
C SER A 227 2.71 27.25 -24.47
N GLU A 228 1.62 26.85 -23.80
CA GLU A 228 1.03 27.64 -22.70
C GLU A 228 1.58 27.28 -21.33
N ILE A 229 2.25 26.14 -21.15
CA ILE A 229 2.79 25.68 -19.87
C ILE A 229 3.75 26.72 -19.27
N LEU A 230 4.62 27.32 -20.07
CA LEU A 230 5.55 28.34 -19.59
C LEU A 230 4.81 29.51 -18.95
N THR A 231 3.77 30.02 -19.61
CA THR A 231 2.95 31.10 -19.06
C THR A 231 2.14 30.66 -17.85
N PHE A 232 1.53 29.48 -17.93
CA PHE A 232 0.75 28.91 -16.84
C PHE A 232 1.59 28.69 -15.56
N THR A 233 2.84 28.29 -15.70
CA THR A 233 3.72 28.00 -14.54
C THR A 233 4.50 29.24 -14.05
N GLN A 234 4.24 30.44 -14.59
CA GLN A 234 4.77 31.67 -14.00
C GLN A 234 4.21 31.88 -12.60
N ALA A 235 5.09 31.96 -11.62
CA ALA A 235 4.76 32.08 -10.20
C ALA A 235 5.92 32.78 -9.47
N PRO A 236 5.71 33.24 -8.23
CA PRO A 236 6.78 33.69 -7.35
C PRO A 236 7.90 32.64 -7.25
N GLU A 237 9.08 33.09 -6.82
CA GLU A 237 10.22 32.19 -6.60
C GLU A 237 9.82 31.00 -5.72
N HIS A 238 10.14 29.79 -6.17
CA HIS A 238 9.84 28.54 -5.50
C HIS A 238 10.96 27.52 -5.71
N ASP A 239 11.05 26.57 -4.80
CA ASP A 239 12.11 25.54 -4.83
C ASP A 239 11.69 24.32 -5.67
N VAL A 240 10.40 23.98 -5.63
CA VAL A 240 9.81 22.84 -6.33
C VAL A 240 8.42 23.16 -6.85
N LEU A 241 8.02 22.49 -7.91
CA LEU A 241 6.64 22.44 -8.38
C LEU A 241 6.01 21.12 -7.92
N VAL A 242 4.96 21.20 -7.10
CA VAL A 242 4.20 20.05 -6.60
C VAL A 242 2.97 19.85 -7.47
N VAL A 243 2.81 18.62 -7.99
CA VAL A 243 1.68 18.24 -8.85
C VAL A 243 0.72 17.36 -8.05
N ALA A 244 -0.56 17.71 -8.09
CA ALA A 244 -1.67 16.93 -7.59
C ALA A 244 -2.56 16.53 -8.78
N ASP A 245 -2.27 15.39 -9.39
CA ASP A 245 -2.92 14.82 -10.59
C ASP A 245 -3.04 13.30 -10.42
N GLU A 246 -3.91 12.85 -9.50
CA GLU A 246 -4.18 11.41 -9.30
C GLU A 246 -4.97 10.80 -10.47
N ALA A 247 -5.69 11.64 -11.21
CA ALA A 247 -6.37 11.24 -12.43
C ALA A 247 -5.42 10.91 -13.59
N ASP A 248 -4.12 11.21 -13.42
CA ASP A 248 -3.10 11.03 -14.45
C ASP A 248 -3.45 11.80 -15.73
N GLY A 249 -3.89 13.04 -15.52
CA GLY A 249 -4.48 13.89 -16.55
C GLY A 249 -3.50 14.81 -17.25
N PHE A 250 -2.51 15.36 -16.56
CA PHE A 250 -1.70 16.46 -17.11
C PHE A 250 -0.26 16.53 -16.57
N GLY A 251 0.05 15.81 -15.52
CA GLY A 251 1.31 15.99 -14.80
C GLY A 251 2.55 15.80 -15.67
N GLU A 252 2.49 14.90 -16.66
CA GLU A 252 3.59 14.66 -17.61
C GLU A 252 3.92 15.90 -18.45
N TYR A 253 2.96 16.79 -18.71
CA TYR A 253 3.21 18.04 -19.44
C TYR A 253 4.05 19.04 -18.66
N LEU A 254 4.08 18.94 -17.33
CA LEU A 254 4.84 19.85 -16.47
C LEU A 254 6.33 19.48 -16.37
N LEU A 255 6.69 18.24 -16.74
CA LEU A 255 8.07 17.80 -16.71
C LEU A 255 8.92 18.57 -17.73
N TYR A 256 9.98 19.23 -17.24
CA TYR A 256 10.97 19.94 -18.07
C TYR A 256 10.48 21.17 -18.82
N GLN A 257 9.23 21.59 -18.66
CA GLN A 257 8.60 22.67 -19.44
C GLN A 257 8.12 23.85 -18.59
N THR A 258 8.51 23.92 -17.34
CA THR A 258 8.09 24.99 -16.42
C THR A 258 8.86 26.28 -16.62
N TRP A 259 8.26 27.42 -16.24
CA TRP A 259 8.89 28.74 -16.32
C TRP A 259 10.24 28.81 -15.58
N LEU A 260 10.27 28.32 -14.33
CA LEU A 260 11.51 28.13 -13.60
C LEU A 260 11.96 26.68 -13.70
N PRO A 261 13.26 26.38 -13.95
CA PRO A 261 13.78 25.02 -14.03
C PRO A 261 13.89 24.41 -12.63
N ARG A 262 12.77 24.06 -12.06
CA ARG A 262 12.65 23.47 -10.71
C ARG A 262 12.25 22.00 -10.79
N PRO A 263 12.62 21.17 -9.80
CA PRO A 263 12.16 19.81 -9.74
C PRO A 263 10.62 19.76 -9.69
N VAL A 264 10.04 18.85 -10.47
CA VAL A 264 8.62 18.49 -10.41
C VAL A 264 8.47 17.29 -9.50
N VAL A 265 7.57 17.37 -8.53
CA VAL A 265 7.37 16.37 -7.48
C VAL A 265 5.87 16.16 -7.22
N GLY A 266 5.49 15.10 -6.53
CA GLY A 266 4.09 14.81 -6.22
C GLY A 266 3.59 13.60 -6.95
N THR A 267 2.47 13.69 -7.65
CA THR A 267 1.95 12.58 -8.46
C THR A 267 2.82 12.28 -9.67
N HIS A 268 3.63 13.24 -10.11
CA HIS A 268 4.55 13.13 -11.25
C HIS A 268 5.96 13.61 -10.87
N GLY A 269 6.96 13.23 -11.67
CA GLY A 269 8.36 13.57 -11.45
C GLY A 269 9.00 12.76 -10.34
N LEU A 270 9.19 13.32 -9.15
CA LEU A 270 9.58 12.58 -7.95
C LEU A 270 8.31 12.15 -7.21
N VAL A 271 7.97 10.87 -7.30
CA VAL A 271 6.70 10.32 -6.84
C VAL A 271 6.85 9.54 -5.54
N PRO A 272 6.13 9.91 -4.47
CA PRO A 272 6.01 9.07 -3.27
C PRO A 272 5.07 7.89 -3.57
N THR A 273 5.54 6.66 -3.34
CA THR A 273 4.80 5.46 -3.72
C THR A 273 5.04 4.27 -2.79
N ALA A 274 4.07 3.37 -2.73
CA ALA A 274 4.23 2.09 -2.04
C ALA A 274 5.26 1.19 -2.71
N TRP A 275 5.35 1.21 -4.04
CA TRP A 275 6.25 0.37 -4.81
C TRP A 275 6.63 1.03 -6.14
N SER A 276 7.85 0.72 -6.59
CA SER A 276 8.33 1.13 -7.90
C SER A 276 9.32 0.11 -8.46
N ARG A 277 9.31 -0.06 -9.78
CA ARG A 277 10.25 -0.91 -10.51
C ARG A 277 11.71 -0.50 -10.34
N VAL A 278 11.97 0.75 -9.94
CA VAL A 278 13.33 1.26 -9.70
C VAL A 278 13.87 0.90 -8.31
N ASN A 279 13.08 0.18 -7.48
CA ASN A 279 13.58 -0.35 -6.22
C ASN A 279 14.37 -1.64 -6.49
N GLU A 280 15.67 -1.57 -6.35
CA GLU A 280 16.59 -2.71 -6.50
C GLU A 280 17.15 -3.19 -5.17
N GLN A 281 16.78 -2.52 -4.06
CA GLN A 281 17.32 -2.79 -2.73
C GLN A 281 16.53 -3.91 -2.02
N TRP A 282 17.13 -4.45 -0.96
CA TRP A 282 16.51 -5.41 -0.02
C TRP A 282 15.87 -6.63 -0.69
N GLY A 283 16.43 -7.07 -1.82
CA GLY A 283 15.93 -8.23 -2.56
C GLY A 283 14.75 -7.93 -3.49
N ALA A 284 14.39 -6.67 -3.71
CA ALA A 284 13.29 -6.26 -4.58
C ALA A 284 13.42 -6.79 -6.01
N THR A 285 14.64 -6.92 -6.54
CA THR A 285 14.90 -7.50 -7.88
C THR A 285 14.40 -8.93 -8.01
N GLN A 286 14.43 -9.72 -6.94
CA GLN A 286 13.88 -11.08 -6.94
C GLN A 286 12.35 -11.05 -7.06
N LEU A 287 11.69 -10.14 -6.35
CA LEU A 287 10.24 -9.97 -6.45
C LEU A 287 9.85 -9.49 -7.86
N HIS A 288 10.55 -8.51 -8.41
CA HIS A 288 10.35 -8.03 -9.78
C HIS A 288 10.46 -9.16 -10.80
N SER A 289 11.53 -9.95 -10.76
CA SER A 289 11.76 -11.04 -11.71
C SER A 289 10.69 -12.14 -11.60
N ARG A 290 10.18 -12.43 -10.41
CA ARG A 290 9.09 -13.41 -10.23
C ARG A 290 7.77 -12.88 -10.76
N PHE A 291 7.47 -11.61 -10.47
CA PHE A 291 6.25 -10.97 -10.94
C PHE A 291 6.25 -10.83 -12.47
N GLU A 292 7.33 -10.37 -13.06
CA GLU A 292 7.45 -10.22 -14.52
C GLU A 292 7.29 -11.55 -15.26
N ARG A 293 7.88 -12.64 -14.73
CA ARG A 293 7.68 -13.97 -15.31
C ARG A 293 6.23 -14.44 -15.27
N GLN A 294 5.46 -14.05 -14.24
CA GLN A 294 4.06 -14.44 -14.10
C GLN A 294 3.13 -13.54 -14.92
N ALA A 295 3.32 -12.23 -14.85
CA ALA A 295 2.38 -11.23 -15.37
C ALA A 295 2.77 -10.66 -16.74
N GLY A 296 4.02 -10.88 -17.19
CA GLY A 296 4.54 -10.32 -18.46
C GLY A 296 4.73 -8.80 -18.45
N ARG A 297 4.66 -8.16 -17.29
CA ARG A 297 4.77 -6.72 -17.09
C ARG A 297 5.41 -6.38 -15.74
N TRP A 298 5.74 -5.11 -15.55
CA TRP A 298 6.27 -4.60 -14.27
C TRP A 298 5.21 -4.63 -13.17
N MET A 299 5.66 -4.93 -11.93
CA MET A 299 4.84 -4.83 -10.72
C MET A 299 4.54 -3.37 -10.40
N ARG A 300 3.26 -3.02 -10.33
CA ARG A 300 2.77 -1.69 -9.97
C ARG A 300 2.40 -1.61 -8.48
N PRO A 301 2.18 -0.40 -7.92
CA PRO A 301 1.81 -0.24 -6.51
C PRO A 301 0.61 -1.08 -6.06
N ARG A 302 -0.46 -1.19 -6.88
CA ARG A 302 -1.64 -2.01 -6.57
C ARG A 302 -1.32 -3.51 -6.52
N ASP A 303 -0.46 -4.00 -7.43
CA ASP A 303 0.00 -5.40 -7.38
C ASP A 303 0.75 -5.68 -6.09
N TYR A 304 1.62 -4.75 -5.70
CA TYR A 304 2.44 -4.89 -4.50
C TYR A 304 1.60 -4.85 -3.22
N THR A 305 0.62 -3.95 -3.11
CA THR A 305 -0.28 -3.89 -1.94
C THR A 305 -1.16 -5.12 -1.83
N ALA A 306 -1.67 -5.66 -2.95
CA ALA A 306 -2.38 -6.92 -2.98
C ALA A 306 -1.48 -8.12 -2.61
N TRP A 307 -0.24 -8.13 -3.11
CA TRP A 307 0.76 -9.12 -2.71
C TRP A 307 1.03 -9.07 -1.20
N MET A 308 1.23 -7.88 -0.62
CA MET A 308 1.44 -7.72 0.83
C MET A 308 0.26 -8.21 1.65
N ALA A 309 -0.98 -7.92 1.23
CA ALA A 309 -2.20 -8.36 1.92
C ALA A 309 -2.27 -9.89 2.03
N VAL A 310 -2.06 -10.59 0.92
CA VAL A 310 -2.05 -12.05 0.88
C VAL A 310 -0.85 -12.63 1.64
N ARG A 311 0.33 -11.97 1.56
CA ARG A 311 1.52 -12.38 2.32
C ARG A 311 1.34 -12.20 3.82
N ALA A 312 0.58 -11.19 4.27
CA ALA A 312 0.26 -11.01 5.69
C ALA A 312 -0.53 -12.21 6.24
N VAL A 313 -1.47 -12.74 5.46
CA VAL A 313 -2.19 -13.97 5.82
C VAL A 313 -1.24 -15.17 5.85
N GLY A 314 -0.34 -15.29 4.88
CA GLY A 314 0.65 -16.37 4.82
C GLY A 314 1.62 -16.36 5.99
N GLU A 315 2.08 -15.18 6.40
CA GLU A 315 2.94 -15.02 7.58
C GLU A 315 2.20 -15.42 8.86
N ALA A 316 0.94 -14.95 9.01
CA ALA A 316 0.10 -15.33 10.15
C ALA A 316 -0.10 -16.85 10.22
N ALA A 317 -0.45 -17.48 9.12
CA ALA A 317 -0.65 -18.93 9.06
C ALA A 317 0.62 -19.73 9.40
N THR A 318 1.76 -19.26 8.91
CA THR A 318 3.07 -19.85 9.20
C THR A 318 3.42 -19.78 10.68
N ARG A 319 3.20 -18.62 11.30
CA ARG A 319 3.55 -18.35 12.71
C ARG A 319 2.59 -19.02 13.68
N THR A 320 1.29 -18.97 13.41
CA THR A 320 0.27 -19.57 14.27
C THR A 320 0.08 -21.06 14.03
N LYS A 321 0.56 -21.59 12.90
CA LYS A 321 0.32 -22.97 12.42
C LYS A 321 -1.18 -23.30 12.37
N SER A 322 -1.99 -22.30 12.03
CA SER A 322 -3.45 -22.38 12.01
C SER A 322 -3.98 -22.03 10.62
N ALA A 323 -5.17 -22.55 10.30
CA ALA A 323 -6.00 -22.12 9.19
C ALA A 323 -7.30 -21.42 9.69
N ASP A 324 -7.47 -21.29 11.00
CA ASP A 324 -8.63 -20.60 11.58
C ASP A 324 -8.57 -19.10 11.30
N PRO A 325 -9.53 -18.52 10.56
CA PRO A 325 -9.52 -17.12 10.19
C PRO A 325 -9.50 -16.16 11.38
N ALA A 326 -10.13 -16.52 12.49
CA ALA A 326 -10.16 -15.68 13.70
C ALA A 326 -8.76 -15.61 14.34
N ALA A 327 -8.08 -16.76 14.44
CA ALA A 327 -6.72 -16.83 14.94
C ALA A 327 -5.73 -16.04 14.04
N LEU A 328 -5.87 -16.17 12.71
CA LEU A 328 -5.07 -15.44 11.75
C LEU A 328 -5.31 -13.91 11.88
N ALA A 329 -6.55 -13.48 11.94
CA ALA A 329 -6.92 -12.08 12.10
C ALA A 329 -6.40 -11.48 13.43
N ALA A 330 -6.48 -12.24 14.52
CA ALA A 330 -5.96 -11.83 15.81
C ALA A 330 -4.43 -11.65 15.77
N PHE A 331 -3.72 -12.59 15.14
CA PHE A 331 -2.26 -12.51 15.01
C PHE A 331 -1.83 -11.32 14.13
N VAL A 332 -2.48 -11.09 12.98
CA VAL A 332 -2.16 -9.96 12.09
C VAL A 332 -2.31 -8.62 12.80
N ARG A 333 -3.29 -8.49 13.69
CA ARG A 333 -3.51 -7.28 14.50
C ARG A 333 -2.64 -7.19 15.74
N GLY A 334 -1.98 -8.28 16.11
CA GLY A 334 -1.19 -8.37 17.31
C GLY A 334 0.18 -7.71 17.21
N PRO A 335 0.82 -7.46 18.36
CA PRO A 335 2.13 -6.79 18.43
C PRO A 335 3.28 -7.65 17.88
N ASP A 336 3.10 -8.97 17.83
CA ASP A 336 4.11 -9.92 17.37
C ASP A 336 4.11 -10.08 15.84
N PHE A 337 3.16 -9.44 15.16
CA PHE A 337 3.08 -9.49 13.70
C PHE A 337 4.15 -8.61 13.07
N THR A 338 4.91 -9.21 12.16
CA THR A 338 5.84 -8.50 11.29
C THR A 338 5.85 -9.12 9.90
N LEU A 339 5.71 -8.30 8.88
CA LEU A 339 5.71 -8.72 7.48
C LEU A 339 7.02 -8.33 6.80
N PRO A 340 7.84 -9.29 6.37
CA PRO A 340 8.97 -9.00 5.48
C PRO A 340 8.46 -8.69 4.07
N ALA A 341 8.76 -7.50 3.57
CA ALA A 341 8.14 -6.98 2.35
C ALA A 341 9.12 -6.21 1.43
N PHE A 342 10.41 -6.59 1.41
CA PHE A 342 11.43 -6.00 0.53
C PHE A 342 11.56 -4.47 0.67
N LYS A 343 11.41 -3.95 1.90
CA LYS A 343 11.54 -2.52 2.23
C LYS A 343 12.57 -2.22 3.32
N GLY A 344 13.51 -3.16 3.55
CA GLY A 344 14.62 -2.99 4.49
C GLY A 344 14.26 -3.21 5.96
N GLN A 345 12.98 -3.31 6.32
CA GLN A 345 12.51 -3.55 7.68
C GLN A 345 11.20 -4.32 7.68
N GLY A 346 10.85 -4.90 8.84
CA GLY A 346 9.55 -5.55 9.05
C GLY A 346 8.43 -4.53 9.15
N LEU A 347 7.28 -4.87 8.57
CA LEU A 347 6.10 -4.03 8.57
C LEU A 347 5.07 -4.55 9.58
N SER A 348 4.31 -3.65 10.23
CA SER A 348 3.27 -4.00 11.19
C SER A 348 2.06 -3.10 11.06
N PHE A 349 0.90 -3.54 11.53
CA PHE A 349 -0.29 -2.70 11.52
C PHE A 349 -0.38 -1.82 12.77
N ARG A 350 -0.88 -0.62 12.61
CA ARG A 350 -1.26 0.27 13.70
C ARG A 350 -2.54 -0.24 14.35
N ASP A 351 -2.61 -0.21 15.66
CA ASP A 351 -3.77 -0.66 16.44
C ASP A 351 -4.89 0.39 16.46
N TRP A 352 -4.58 1.69 16.30
CA TRP A 352 -5.56 2.77 16.38
C TRP A 352 -6.34 3.02 15.08
N ASP A 353 -5.72 2.87 13.91
CA ASP A 353 -6.34 3.15 12.61
C ASP A 353 -6.28 1.97 11.62
N GLY A 354 -5.50 0.92 11.94
CA GLY A 354 -5.33 -0.26 11.09
C GLY A 354 -4.45 -0.04 9.86
N GLN A 355 -3.71 1.07 9.80
CA GLN A 355 -2.78 1.34 8.72
C GLN A 355 -1.50 0.51 8.86
N LEU A 356 -1.04 -0.07 7.76
CA LEU A 356 0.26 -0.75 7.70
C LEU A 356 1.38 0.30 7.79
N ARG A 357 2.23 0.19 8.83
CA ARG A 357 3.48 0.94 8.92
C ARG A 357 4.42 0.45 7.84
N GLN A 358 4.79 1.31 6.93
CA GLN A 358 5.68 0.95 5.84
C GLN A 358 6.51 2.16 5.38
N PRO A 359 7.76 1.94 4.96
CA PRO A 359 8.51 2.97 4.25
C PRO A 359 7.83 3.34 2.93
N VAL A 360 7.85 4.62 2.60
CA VAL A 360 7.39 5.14 1.31
C VAL A 360 8.59 5.43 0.42
N LEU A 361 8.56 4.88 -0.78
CA LEU A 361 9.61 5.09 -1.78
C LEU A 361 9.42 6.45 -2.44
N LEU A 362 10.51 7.18 -2.65
CA LEU A 362 10.53 8.40 -3.46
C LEU A 362 11.22 8.06 -4.77
N ALA A 363 10.42 7.79 -5.77
CA ALA A 363 10.87 7.24 -7.04
C ALA A 363 10.83 8.29 -8.15
N GLY A 364 11.94 8.45 -8.86
CA GLY A 364 11.97 9.06 -10.18
C GLY A 364 11.70 8.02 -11.26
N PRO A 365 11.61 8.41 -12.52
CA PRO A 365 11.26 7.50 -13.62
C PRO A 365 12.25 6.32 -13.78
N ARG A 366 13.51 6.51 -13.40
CA ARG A 366 14.60 5.54 -13.61
C ARG A 366 15.50 5.33 -12.40
N VAL A 367 15.18 5.92 -11.24
CA VAL A 367 16.02 5.83 -10.04
C VAL A 367 15.18 5.94 -8.77
N LEU A 368 15.52 5.14 -7.77
CA LEU A 368 15.04 5.34 -6.40
C LEU A 368 15.88 6.47 -5.78
N VAL A 369 15.26 7.63 -5.56
CA VAL A 369 15.94 8.83 -5.07
C VAL A 369 16.14 8.76 -3.56
N SER A 370 15.12 8.34 -2.82
CA SER A 370 15.16 8.23 -1.36
C SER A 370 14.06 7.31 -0.86
N VAL A 371 14.07 7.03 0.44
CA VAL A 371 13.02 6.30 1.15
C VAL A 371 12.68 7.05 2.43
N SER A 372 11.41 7.33 2.64
CA SER A 372 10.93 7.97 3.88
C SER A 372 10.37 6.92 4.86
N PRO A 373 10.53 7.16 6.17
CA PRO A 373 10.92 8.40 6.85
C PRO A 373 12.37 8.80 6.59
N GLN A 374 12.60 10.12 6.49
CA GLN A 374 13.94 10.66 6.32
C GLN A 374 14.70 10.70 7.65
N ALA A 375 16.03 10.62 7.59
CA ALA A 375 16.88 10.74 8.78
C ALA A 375 16.60 12.06 9.53
N GLY A 376 16.45 11.97 10.85
CA GLY A 376 16.16 13.12 11.71
C GLY A 376 14.66 13.31 12.02
N PHE A 377 13.77 12.61 11.38
CA PHE A 377 12.35 12.55 11.75
C PHE A 377 12.14 11.39 12.72
N LEU A 378 12.30 11.68 14.01
CA LEU A 378 12.23 10.69 15.08
C LEU A 378 10.81 10.55 15.63
N HIS A 379 10.47 9.35 16.09
CA HIS A 379 9.22 9.07 16.79
C HIS A 379 9.46 8.15 17.98
N GLN A 380 8.62 8.27 19.02
CA GLN A 380 8.81 7.55 20.28
C GLN A 380 8.73 6.02 20.13
N TYR A 381 7.87 5.52 19.24
CA TYR A 381 7.64 4.09 19.06
C TYR A 381 8.22 3.55 17.74
N SER A 382 7.97 4.24 16.65
CA SER A 382 8.43 3.84 15.31
C SER A 382 8.56 5.06 14.42
N GLU A 383 9.70 5.23 13.76
CA GLU A 383 9.86 6.32 12.78
C GLU A 383 8.81 6.27 11.67
N LEU A 384 8.27 5.08 11.36
CA LEU A 384 7.19 4.91 10.39
C LEU A 384 5.88 5.61 10.83
N ASP A 385 5.72 5.92 12.12
CA ASP A 385 4.57 6.65 12.63
C ASP A 385 4.69 8.17 12.44
N THR A 386 5.83 8.64 11.89
CA THR A 386 5.97 10.04 11.42
C THR A 386 5.27 10.28 10.07
N LEU A 387 4.77 9.24 9.41
CA LEU A 387 4.06 9.31 8.14
C LEU A 387 2.56 9.10 8.35
N GLY A 388 1.74 10.05 7.93
CA GLY A 388 0.29 10.04 8.16
C GLY A 388 -0.11 10.48 9.57
N ASP A 389 -1.36 10.19 9.96
CA ASP A 389 -1.86 10.59 11.27
C ASP A 389 -1.31 9.69 12.37
N ASP A 390 -0.65 10.28 13.34
CA ASP A 390 -0.20 9.57 14.54
C ASP A 390 -1.38 9.32 15.50
N ARG A 391 -1.19 8.45 16.50
CA ARG A 391 -2.21 8.08 17.48
C ARG A 391 -2.93 9.29 18.11
N PRO A 392 -2.25 10.37 18.55
CA PRO A 392 -2.93 11.55 19.10
C PRO A 392 -3.72 12.36 18.08
N GLU A 393 -3.41 12.22 16.78
CA GLU A 393 -4.06 12.94 15.69
C GLU A 393 -5.24 12.16 15.11
N SER A 394 -5.27 10.84 15.33
CA SER A 394 -6.31 9.95 14.80
C SER A 394 -7.67 10.24 15.41
N ARG A 395 -8.67 10.33 14.53
CA ARG A 395 -10.09 10.46 14.88
C ARG A 395 -10.86 9.15 14.73
N CYS A 396 -10.14 8.06 14.48
CA CYS A 396 -10.72 6.72 14.39
C CYS A 396 -11.17 6.24 15.77
N LYS A 397 -12.46 6.02 15.92
CA LYS A 397 -13.08 5.41 17.10
C LYS A 397 -13.26 3.92 16.84
N ARG A 398 -12.15 3.17 16.79
CA ARG A 398 -12.26 1.72 16.84
C ARG A 398 -12.79 1.37 18.22
N SER A 399 -14.09 0.97 18.29
CA SER A 399 -14.63 0.41 19.51
C SER A 399 -13.75 -0.78 19.90
N GLN A 400 -13.18 -0.68 21.11
CA GLN A 400 -12.47 -1.76 21.76
C GLN A 400 -13.37 -2.97 21.95
#